data_46edfdbddd8b78712053c6de5967d750
#
_entry.id   46edfdbddd8b78712053c6de5967d750
#
_cell.length_a   1.000
_cell.length_b   1.000
_cell.length_c   1.000
_cell.angle_alpha   90.00
_cell.angle_beta   90.00
_cell.angle_gamma   90.00
#
_symmetry.space_group_name_H-M   'P 1'
#
loop_
_entity.id
_entity.type
_entity.pdbx_description
1 polymer ?
#
loop_
_entity_poly.entity_id
_entity_poly.type
_entity_poly.pdbx_seq_one_letter_code
_entity_poly.pdbx_strand_id
1 'polypeptide(L)'
;MSKKEEKEKLAIVASFMTYTLENDKYPKSVYKFCKDNNLDEKTFYKFFGSLDGVKETIWENFYDNAMSLLEKDQNFEKAKPKEKLLSFYYTFFEVMLLNRSYILFALSGEEKIMTKMGQLSSLRKIFKGFTSELIEDGNVDKPSYLQHPPKIFSEAAWVQFCFLIKFWIEDSSADFEKTDQAIEKSVQTAFDVFDNTPLSALVDFGKFLWKEKFAVS
;
A
#
# COMPACT_ATOMS: atom_id res chain seq x y z
N MET A 1 -15.08 10.59 15.22
CA MET A 1 -13.99 11.42 15.80
C MET A 1 -14.26 12.89 15.49
N SER A 2 -14.02 13.82 16.42
CA SER A 2 -14.15 15.25 16.14
C SER A 2 -12.96 15.74 15.30
N LYS A 3 -13.12 16.87 14.55
CA LYS A 3 -12.00 17.49 13.79
C LYS A 3 -10.78 17.82 14.69
N LYS A 4 -11.02 18.13 15.97
CA LYS A 4 -9.96 18.39 16.94
C LYS A 4 -9.18 17.12 17.27
N GLU A 5 -9.88 16.03 17.52
CA GLU A 5 -9.27 14.72 17.81
C GLU A 5 -8.48 14.18 16.63
N GLU A 6 -8.98 14.35 15.41
CA GLU A 6 -8.26 13.99 14.21
C GLU A 6 -6.94 14.76 14.07
N LYS A 7 -6.97 16.07 14.31
CA LYS A 7 -5.75 16.89 14.31
C LYS A 7 -4.75 16.46 15.39
N GLU A 8 -5.23 16.11 16.59
CA GLU A 8 -4.39 15.58 17.67
C GLU A 8 -3.75 14.24 17.27
N LYS A 9 -4.52 13.32 16.68
CA LYS A 9 -4.02 12.03 16.18
C LYS A 9 -2.93 12.23 15.12
N LEU A 10 -3.18 13.10 14.13
CA LEU A 10 -2.22 13.40 13.07
C LEU A 10 -0.94 14.07 13.61
N ALA A 11 -1.04 14.92 14.64
CA ALA A 11 0.12 15.51 15.27
C ALA A 11 1.03 14.46 15.93
N ILE A 12 0.46 13.43 16.58
CA ILE A 12 1.22 12.32 17.16
C ILE A 12 1.94 11.53 16.04
N VAL A 13 1.25 11.25 14.92
CA VAL A 13 1.84 10.58 13.76
C VAL A 13 3.02 11.38 13.19
N ALA A 14 2.85 12.68 12.99
CA ALA A 14 3.91 13.56 12.49
C ALA A 14 5.11 13.60 13.45
N SER A 15 4.86 13.74 14.75
CA SER A 15 5.92 13.71 15.78
C SER A 15 6.67 12.38 15.79
N PHE A 16 5.97 11.24 15.56
CA PHE A 16 6.60 9.93 15.50
C PHE A 16 7.53 9.79 14.28
N MET A 17 7.11 10.27 13.13
CA MET A 17 7.93 10.26 11.92
C MET A 17 9.16 11.16 12.09
N THR A 18 8.99 12.38 12.62
CA THR A 18 10.09 13.32 12.91
C THR A 18 11.07 12.73 13.91
N TYR A 19 10.57 12.21 15.04
CA TYR A 19 11.42 11.55 16.05
C TYR A 19 12.27 10.43 15.42
N THR A 20 11.64 9.61 14.59
CA THR A 20 12.29 8.47 13.94
C THR A 20 13.43 8.92 13.03
N LEU A 21 13.21 9.96 12.23
CA LEU A 21 14.21 10.50 11.30
C LEU A 21 15.34 11.24 12.04
N GLU A 22 15.03 12.03 13.07
CA GLU A 22 16.04 12.76 13.83
C GLU A 22 16.96 11.85 14.66
N ASN A 23 16.44 10.70 15.10
CA ASN A 23 17.20 9.77 15.95
C ASN A 23 17.72 8.54 15.17
N ASP A 24 17.40 8.39 13.89
CA ASP A 24 17.72 7.22 13.07
C ASP A 24 17.32 5.88 13.72
N LYS A 25 16.24 5.89 14.48
CA LYS A 25 15.66 4.73 15.16
C LYS A 25 14.23 4.98 15.62
N TYR A 26 13.47 3.90 15.75
CA TYR A 26 12.18 3.96 16.41
C TYR A 26 12.31 4.26 17.93
N PRO A 27 11.31 4.94 18.52
CA PRO A 27 11.25 5.10 19.98
C PRO A 27 11.26 3.75 20.69
N LYS A 28 12.02 3.62 21.78
CA LYS A 28 12.12 2.36 22.54
C LYS A 28 10.85 1.99 23.30
N SER A 29 10.05 2.98 23.68
CA SER A 29 8.78 2.82 24.40
C SER A 29 7.88 4.03 24.22
N VAL A 30 6.58 3.85 24.49
CA VAL A 30 5.60 4.95 24.51
C VAL A 30 6.03 6.03 25.49
N TYR A 31 6.45 5.65 26.71
CA TYR A 31 6.95 6.58 27.72
C TYR A 31 8.08 7.48 27.18
N LYS A 32 9.10 6.85 26.54
CA LYS A 32 10.24 7.60 26.00
C LYS A 32 9.81 8.55 24.88
N PHE A 33 8.96 8.07 23.97
CA PHE A 33 8.41 8.88 22.89
C PHE A 33 7.62 10.09 23.41
N CYS A 34 6.72 9.86 24.36
CA CYS A 34 5.89 10.91 24.94
C CYS A 34 6.74 11.94 25.68
N LYS A 35 7.71 11.49 26.50
CA LYS A 35 8.62 12.37 27.23
C LYS A 35 9.44 13.27 26.29
N ASP A 36 10.01 12.70 25.24
CA ASP A 36 10.86 13.43 24.31
C ASP A 36 10.09 14.44 23.45
N ASN A 37 8.78 14.21 23.25
CA ASN A 37 7.91 15.06 22.44
C ASN A 37 6.97 15.95 23.30
N ASN A 38 7.14 16.03 24.61
CA ASN A 38 6.26 16.75 25.54
C ASN A 38 4.78 16.37 25.37
N LEU A 39 4.52 15.09 25.13
CA LEU A 39 3.19 14.51 24.98
C LEU A 39 2.80 13.76 26.24
N ASP A 40 1.57 13.92 26.69
CA ASP A 40 1.01 13.10 27.78
C ASP A 40 0.68 11.68 27.29
N GLU A 41 1.11 10.64 28.04
CA GLU A 41 0.82 9.24 27.69
C GLU A 41 -0.67 8.95 27.61
N LYS A 42 -1.50 9.60 28.43
CA LYS A 42 -2.96 9.45 28.37
C LYS A 42 -3.51 9.91 27.01
N THR A 43 -2.95 11.02 26.50
CA THR A 43 -3.31 11.52 25.16
C THR A 43 -2.85 10.55 24.07
N PHE A 44 -1.65 9.96 24.20
CA PHE A 44 -1.19 8.94 23.27
C PHE A 44 -2.14 7.72 23.28
N TYR A 45 -2.43 7.16 24.46
CA TYR A 45 -3.28 5.99 24.59
C TYR A 45 -4.76 6.23 24.24
N LYS A 46 -5.19 7.48 24.14
CA LYS A 46 -6.50 7.82 23.58
C LYS A 46 -6.62 7.42 22.11
N PHE A 47 -5.52 7.47 21.35
CA PHE A 47 -5.51 7.26 19.90
C PHE A 47 -4.79 5.98 19.46
N PHE A 48 -3.79 5.53 20.22
CA PHE A 48 -2.93 4.41 19.86
C PHE A 48 -2.68 3.48 21.04
N GLY A 49 -2.89 2.18 20.83
CA GLY A 49 -2.57 1.17 21.85
C GLY A 49 -1.07 0.85 21.94
N SER A 50 -0.29 1.16 20.91
CA SER A 50 1.15 0.86 20.82
C SER A 50 1.84 1.73 19.79
N LEU A 51 3.19 1.71 19.78
CA LEU A 51 3.98 2.34 18.72
C LEU A 51 3.80 1.65 17.36
N ASP A 52 3.50 0.36 17.33
CA ASP A 52 3.20 -0.35 16.08
C ASP A 52 1.87 0.12 15.47
N GLY A 53 0.87 0.43 16.30
CA GLY A 53 -0.37 1.07 15.84
C GLY A 53 -0.13 2.44 15.19
N VAL A 54 0.87 3.20 15.63
CA VAL A 54 1.27 4.45 14.95
C VAL A 54 1.87 4.15 13.59
N LYS A 55 2.77 3.15 13.49
CA LYS A 55 3.38 2.73 12.19
C LYS A 55 2.31 2.31 11.18
N GLU A 56 1.35 1.50 11.59
CA GLU A 56 0.24 1.08 10.72
C GLU A 56 -0.59 2.29 10.25
N THR A 57 -0.90 3.21 11.17
CA THR A 57 -1.68 4.42 10.84
C THR A 57 -0.95 5.36 9.88
N ILE A 58 0.39 5.41 9.88
CA ILE A 58 1.14 6.16 8.88
C ILE A 58 0.80 5.69 7.46
N TRP A 59 0.77 4.38 7.25
CA TRP A 59 0.45 3.80 5.95
C TRP A 59 -1.02 3.96 5.56
N GLU A 60 -1.93 3.88 6.53
CA GLU A 60 -3.34 4.24 6.33
C GLU A 60 -3.47 5.68 5.87
N ASN A 61 -2.77 6.62 6.54
CA ASN A 61 -2.81 8.03 6.18
C ASN A 61 -2.26 8.31 4.76
N PHE A 62 -1.25 7.57 4.32
CA PHE A 62 -0.78 7.70 2.92
C PHE A 62 -1.86 7.28 1.93
N TYR A 63 -2.56 6.18 2.22
CA TYR A 63 -3.69 5.72 1.41
C TYR A 63 -4.84 6.74 1.42
N ASP A 64 -5.25 7.18 2.60
CA ASP A 64 -6.37 8.12 2.76
C ASP A 64 -6.08 9.46 2.07
N ASN A 65 -4.84 9.94 2.14
CA ASN A 65 -4.41 11.13 1.43
C ASN A 65 -4.50 10.96 -0.09
N ALA A 66 -4.01 9.83 -0.61
CA ALA A 66 -4.10 9.56 -2.04
C ALA A 66 -5.56 9.47 -2.51
N MET A 67 -6.42 8.73 -1.79
CA MET A 67 -7.83 8.64 -2.11
C MET A 67 -8.54 10.00 -2.02
N SER A 68 -8.27 10.79 -0.99
CA SER A 68 -8.84 12.13 -0.84
C SER A 68 -8.45 13.10 -1.96
N LEU A 69 -7.30 12.90 -2.60
CA LEU A 69 -6.90 13.66 -3.79
C LEU A 69 -7.66 13.18 -5.02
N LEU A 70 -7.80 11.87 -5.21
CA LEU A 70 -8.50 11.27 -6.33
C LEU A 70 -10.00 11.56 -6.32
N GLU A 71 -10.63 11.53 -5.15
CA GLU A 71 -12.05 11.82 -4.99
C GLU A 71 -12.44 13.28 -5.32
N LYS A 72 -11.47 14.18 -5.40
CA LYS A 72 -11.69 15.56 -5.87
C LYS A 72 -11.80 15.64 -7.40
N ASP A 73 -11.29 14.64 -8.11
CA ASP A 73 -11.44 14.56 -9.56
C ASP A 73 -12.78 13.91 -9.92
N GLN A 74 -13.68 14.70 -10.50
CA GLN A 74 -15.02 14.23 -10.93
C GLN A 74 -14.95 13.09 -11.97
N ASN A 75 -13.83 12.91 -12.65
CA ASN A 75 -13.65 11.86 -13.63
C ASN A 75 -13.25 10.54 -12.97
N PHE A 76 -12.64 10.57 -11.78
CA PHE A 76 -12.16 9.37 -11.11
C PHE A 76 -13.28 8.38 -10.79
N GLU A 77 -14.41 8.85 -10.29
CA GLU A 77 -15.56 7.99 -9.97
C GLU A 77 -16.08 7.23 -11.20
N LYS A 78 -16.09 7.90 -12.36
CA LYS A 78 -16.59 7.36 -13.65
C LYS A 78 -15.53 6.61 -14.45
N ALA A 79 -14.29 6.65 -14.03
CA ALA A 79 -13.18 6.00 -14.73
C ALA A 79 -13.32 4.47 -14.71
N LYS A 80 -12.78 3.82 -15.73
CA LYS A 80 -12.72 2.36 -15.79
C LYS A 80 -11.77 1.80 -14.72
N PRO A 81 -11.96 0.55 -14.28
CA PRO A 81 -11.12 -0.07 -13.24
C PRO A 81 -9.61 0.07 -13.47
N LYS A 82 -9.15 -0.10 -14.71
CA LYS A 82 -7.74 0.09 -15.07
C LYS A 82 -7.26 1.52 -14.84
N GLU A 83 -8.05 2.50 -15.25
CA GLU A 83 -7.72 3.92 -15.10
C GLU A 83 -7.73 4.32 -13.63
N LYS A 84 -8.70 3.81 -12.83
CA LYS A 84 -8.74 4.01 -11.38
C LYS A 84 -7.49 3.47 -10.70
N LEU A 85 -7.04 2.25 -11.07
CA LEU A 85 -5.83 1.66 -10.49
C LEU A 85 -4.57 2.42 -10.87
N LEU A 86 -4.43 2.86 -12.13
CA LEU A 86 -3.32 3.69 -12.58
C LEU A 86 -3.28 5.02 -11.82
N SER A 87 -4.42 5.73 -11.75
CA SER A 87 -4.52 6.99 -11.02
C SER A 87 -4.17 6.81 -9.54
N PHE A 88 -4.64 5.70 -8.92
CA PHE A 88 -4.28 5.38 -7.55
C PHE A 88 -2.77 5.22 -7.39
N TYR A 89 -2.11 4.43 -8.23
CA TYR A 89 -0.66 4.24 -8.10
C TYR A 89 0.11 5.54 -8.26
N TYR A 90 -0.15 6.31 -9.31
CA TYR A 90 0.54 7.60 -9.50
C TYR A 90 0.34 8.52 -8.29
N THR A 91 -0.90 8.72 -7.85
CA THR A 91 -1.19 9.59 -6.70
C THR A 91 -0.58 9.07 -5.40
N PHE A 92 -0.61 7.75 -5.17
CA PHE A 92 -0.04 7.15 -3.97
C PHE A 92 1.50 7.30 -3.95
N PHE A 93 2.17 7.08 -5.06
CA PHE A 93 3.63 7.24 -5.15
C PHE A 93 4.04 8.71 -5.01
N GLU A 94 3.25 9.67 -5.50
CA GLU A 94 3.45 11.09 -5.22
C GLU A 94 3.31 11.42 -3.72
N VAL A 95 2.31 10.88 -3.04
CA VAL A 95 2.17 11.02 -1.58
C VAL A 95 3.36 10.39 -0.85
N MET A 96 3.82 9.22 -1.30
CA MET A 96 5.01 8.56 -0.76
C MET A 96 6.27 9.40 -0.97
N LEU A 97 6.42 10.07 -2.11
CA LEU A 97 7.57 10.91 -2.41
C LEU A 97 7.74 12.05 -1.41
N LEU A 98 6.67 12.67 -0.98
CA LEU A 98 6.68 13.70 0.06
C LEU A 98 7.19 13.18 1.42
N ASN A 99 7.22 11.86 1.61
CA ASN A 99 7.62 11.19 2.86
C ASN A 99 8.78 10.20 2.64
N ARG A 100 9.53 10.33 1.54
CA ARG A 100 10.52 9.34 1.08
C ARG A 100 11.53 8.97 2.16
N SER A 101 12.06 9.94 2.89
CA SER A 101 13.05 9.67 3.94
C SER A 101 12.53 8.70 5.00
N TYR A 102 11.29 8.90 5.46
CA TYR A 102 10.65 7.99 6.42
C TYR A 102 10.42 6.60 5.82
N ILE A 103 9.97 6.52 4.60
CA ILE A 103 9.68 5.25 3.92
C ILE A 103 10.97 4.45 3.71
N LEU A 104 12.05 5.10 3.30
CA LEU A 104 13.36 4.47 3.18
C LEU A 104 13.82 3.94 4.54
N PHE A 105 13.72 4.72 5.61
CA PHE A 105 14.02 4.24 6.95
C PHE A 105 13.15 3.02 7.33
N ALA A 106 11.85 3.09 7.09
CA ALA A 106 10.90 2.07 7.51
C ALA A 106 11.03 0.75 6.74
N LEU A 107 11.37 0.79 5.44
CA LEU A 107 11.35 -0.38 4.56
C LEU A 107 12.72 -0.82 4.05
N SER A 108 13.78 0.03 4.11
CA SER A 108 15.12 -0.32 3.64
C SER A 108 15.95 -0.98 4.73
N GLY A 109 17.02 -1.71 4.33
CA GLY A 109 18.00 -2.33 5.23
C GLY A 109 17.91 -3.87 5.29
N GLU A 110 18.84 -4.49 6.03
CA GLU A 110 19.10 -5.95 6.04
C GLU A 110 18.09 -6.80 6.82
N GLU A 111 17.20 -6.18 7.62
CA GLU A 111 16.17 -6.95 8.32
C GLU A 111 15.24 -7.66 7.34
N LYS A 112 14.78 -8.85 7.74
CA LYS A 112 13.88 -9.66 6.91
C LYS A 112 12.68 -8.83 6.47
N ILE A 113 12.50 -8.69 5.17
CA ILE A 113 11.35 -8.01 4.52
C ILE A 113 10.02 -8.38 5.20
N MET A 114 9.84 -9.65 5.59
CA MET A 114 8.64 -10.12 6.28
C MET A 114 8.35 -9.37 7.60
N THR A 115 9.36 -9.04 8.39
CA THR A 115 9.20 -8.27 9.64
C THR A 115 8.79 -6.83 9.34
N LYS A 116 9.36 -6.25 8.30
CA LYS A 116 9.04 -4.88 7.85
C LYS A 116 7.67 -4.78 7.20
N MET A 117 7.22 -5.83 6.51
CA MET A 117 5.88 -5.90 5.91
C MET A 117 4.75 -5.95 6.96
N GLY A 118 5.04 -6.32 8.21
CA GLY A 118 4.04 -6.32 9.28
C GLY A 118 3.37 -4.96 9.48
N GLN A 119 4.12 -3.87 9.36
CA GLN A 119 3.58 -2.52 9.48
C GLN A 119 2.64 -2.10 8.32
N LEU A 120 2.65 -2.86 7.21
CA LEU A 120 1.76 -2.64 6.06
C LEU A 120 0.43 -3.40 6.18
N SER A 121 0.15 -4.07 7.31
CA SER A 121 -1.03 -4.92 7.48
C SER A 121 -2.34 -4.17 7.24
N SER A 122 -2.47 -2.99 7.81
CA SER A 122 -3.62 -2.11 7.63
C SER A 122 -3.73 -1.60 6.19
N LEU A 123 -2.63 -1.12 5.60
CA LEU A 123 -2.58 -0.73 4.17
C LEU A 123 -3.00 -1.90 3.26
N ARG A 124 -2.51 -3.12 3.53
CA ARG A 124 -2.89 -4.31 2.77
C ARG A 124 -4.40 -4.54 2.79
N LYS A 125 -5.01 -4.40 3.96
CA LYS A 125 -6.46 -4.62 4.12
C LYS A 125 -7.27 -3.63 3.30
N ILE A 126 -6.97 -2.33 3.41
CA ILE A 126 -7.71 -1.28 2.70
C ILE A 126 -7.46 -1.32 1.20
N PHE A 127 -6.22 -1.51 0.75
CA PHE A 127 -5.88 -1.65 -0.67
C PHE A 127 -6.55 -2.87 -1.32
N LYS A 128 -6.62 -4.01 -0.60
CA LYS A 128 -7.36 -5.18 -1.09
C LYS A 128 -8.86 -4.94 -1.17
N GLY A 129 -9.44 -4.16 -0.28
CA GLY A 129 -10.83 -3.69 -0.38
C GLY A 129 -11.04 -2.94 -1.68
N PHE A 130 -10.25 -1.88 -1.90
CA PHE A 130 -10.31 -1.06 -3.11
C PHE A 130 -10.14 -1.89 -4.40
N THR A 131 -9.13 -2.76 -4.45
CA THR A 131 -8.91 -3.59 -5.65
C THR A 131 -9.98 -4.66 -5.85
N SER A 132 -10.59 -5.18 -4.77
CA SER A 132 -11.75 -6.09 -4.90
C SER A 132 -12.93 -5.40 -5.57
N GLU A 133 -13.24 -4.16 -5.20
CA GLU A 133 -14.29 -3.36 -5.84
C GLU A 133 -13.98 -3.14 -7.33
N LEU A 134 -12.73 -2.81 -7.69
CA LEU A 134 -12.34 -2.65 -9.09
C LEU A 134 -12.50 -3.95 -9.89
N ILE A 135 -12.25 -5.11 -9.27
CA ILE A 135 -12.41 -6.41 -9.93
C ILE A 135 -13.89 -6.75 -10.10
N GLU A 136 -14.72 -6.45 -9.10
CA GLU A 136 -16.18 -6.60 -9.19
C GLU A 136 -16.75 -5.74 -10.30
N ASP A 137 -16.38 -4.47 -10.37
CA ASP A 137 -16.76 -3.55 -11.46
C ASP A 137 -16.31 -4.08 -12.82
N GLY A 138 -15.07 -4.56 -12.92
CA GLY A 138 -14.52 -5.12 -14.16
C GLY A 138 -15.15 -6.46 -14.58
N ASN A 139 -15.86 -7.15 -13.69
CA ASN A 139 -16.56 -8.42 -13.99
C ASN A 139 -17.99 -8.20 -14.51
N VAL A 140 -18.60 -7.02 -14.34
CA VAL A 140 -20.03 -6.77 -14.59
C VAL A 140 -20.44 -7.21 -16.00
N ASP A 141 -19.67 -6.85 -17.02
CA ASP A 141 -19.99 -7.13 -18.41
C ASP A 141 -19.29 -8.39 -18.98
N LYS A 142 -18.59 -9.16 -18.12
CA LYS A 142 -17.85 -10.33 -18.54
C LYS A 142 -18.71 -11.60 -18.55
N PRO A 143 -18.56 -12.47 -19.56
CA PRO A 143 -19.09 -13.83 -19.50
C PRO A 143 -18.54 -14.58 -18.28
N SER A 144 -19.32 -15.48 -17.70
CA SER A 144 -18.99 -16.17 -16.45
C SER A 144 -17.63 -16.89 -16.48
N TYR A 145 -17.20 -17.39 -17.63
CA TYR A 145 -15.90 -18.06 -17.78
C TYR A 145 -14.69 -17.10 -17.79
N LEU A 146 -14.93 -15.79 -17.96
CA LEU A 146 -13.92 -14.72 -17.86
C LEU A 146 -14.04 -13.89 -16.58
N GLN A 147 -15.04 -14.17 -15.74
CA GLN A 147 -15.13 -13.51 -14.43
C GLN A 147 -14.08 -14.08 -13.47
N HIS A 148 -13.49 -13.21 -12.69
CA HIS A 148 -12.42 -13.54 -11.76
C HIS A 148 -12.83 -13.33 -10.31
N PRO A 149 -12.50 -14.24 -9.39
CA PRO A 149 -12.78 -14.07 -7.96
C PRO A 149 -12.03 -12.87 -7.39
N PRO A 150 -12.74 -11.84 -6.84
CA PRO A 150 -12.09 -10.63 -6.31
C PRO A 150 -11.03 -10.95 -5.25
N LYS A 151 -11.28 -11.94 -4.40
CA LYS A 151 -10.36 -12.36 -3.35
C LYS A 151 -8.98 -12.82 -3.87
N ILE A 152 -8.94 -13.54 -4.98
CA ILE A 152 -7.68 -14.05 -5.56
C ILE A 152 -6.93 -12.92 -6.26
N PHE A 153 -7.65 -12.13 -7.07
CA PHE A 153 -7.03 -11.06 -7.84
C PHE A 153 -6.62 -9.87 -6.99
N SER A 154 -7.31 -9.56 -5.89
CA SER A 154 -6.86 -8.54 -4.94
C SER A 154 -5.58 -8.96 -4.20
N GLU A 155 -5.35 -10.26 -3.95
CA GLU A 155 -4.05 -10.74 -3.45
C GLU A 155 -2.94 -10.56 -4.49
N ALA A 156 -3.20 -10.86 -5.76
CA ALA A 156 -2.24 -10.62 -6.83
C ALA A 156 -1.93 -9.12 -6.99
N ALA A 157 -2.94 -8.26 -6.92
CA ALA A 157 -2.76 -6.81 -6.93
C ALA A 157 -1.93 -6.32 -5.74
N TRP A 158 -2.10 -6.91 -4.53
CA TRP A 158 -1.25 -6.61 -3.39
C TRP A 158 0.22 -6.99 -3.63
N VAL A 159 0.47 -8.16 -4.21
CA VAL A 159 1.85 -8.58 -4.56
C VAL A 159 2.46 -7.63 -5.60
N GLN A 160 1.70 -7.23 -6.62
CA GLN A 160 2.12 -6.22 -7.59
C GLN A 160 2.46 -4.89 -6.89
N PHE A 161 1.62 -4.44 -5.97
CA PHE A 161 1.84 -3.20 -5.22
C PHE A 161 3.13 -3.26 -4.39
N CYS A 162 3.37 -4.36 -3.68
CA CYS A 162 4.63 -4.57 -2.93
C CYS A 162 5.85 -4.56 -3.86
N PHE A 163 5.73 -5.15 -5.05
CA PHE A 163 6.79 -5.10 -6.07
C PHE A 163 7.07 -3.65 -6.50
N LEU A 164 6.02 -2.87 -6.78
CA LEU A 164 6.16 -1.47 -7.17
C LEU A 164 6.78 -0.61 -6.05
N ILE A 165 6.38 -0.82 -4.78
CA ILE A 165 7.00 -0.14 -3.63
C ILE A 165 8.49 -0.47 -3.57
N LYS A 166 8.86 -1.76 -3.70
CA LYS A 166 10.26 -2.17 -3.70
C LYS A 166 11.03 -1.54 -4.87
N PHE A 167 10.45 -1.56 -6.06
CA PHE A 167 11.05 -0.95 -7.26
C PHE A 167 11.30 0.55 -7.05
N TRP A 168 10.32 1.27 -6.52
CA TRP A 168 10.42 2.70 -6.24
C TRP A 168 11.49 3.02 -5.18
N ILE A 169 11.65 2.18 -4.14
CA ILE A 169 12.70 2.34 -3.12
C ILE A 169 14.09 2.30 -3.78
N GLU A 170 14.29 1.38 -4.72
CA GLU A 170 15.56 1.14 -5.43
C GLU A 170 15.76 2.07 -6.63
N ASP A 171 14.72 2.80 -7.06
CA ASP A 171 14.78 3.70 -8.22
C ASP A 171 15.60 4.96 -7.91
N SER A 172 16.64 5.16 -8.70
CA SER A 172 17.53 6.33 -8.65
C SER A 172 17.43 7.20 -9.91
N SER A 173 16.44 6.96 -10.79
CA SER A 173 16.21 7.80 -11.96
C SER A 173 15.67 9.19 -11.56
N ALA A 174 15.91 10.19 -12.39
CA ALA A 174 15.35 11.52 -12.19
C ALA A 174 13.81 11.43 -12.21
N ASP A 175 13.16 12.14 -11.31
CA ASP A 175 11.70 12.17 -11.15
C ASP A 175 11.03 10.78 -11.06
N PHE A 176 11.80 9.74 -10.74
CA PHE A 176 11.33 8.35 -10.66
C PHE A 176 10.66 7.82 -11.94
N GLU A 177 11.13 8.30 -13.10
CA GLU A 177 10.58 7.95 -14.42
C GLU A 177 10.53 6.43 -14.67
N LYS A 178 11.50 5.66 -14.14
CA LYS A 178 11.47 4.19 -14.26
C LYS A 178 10.35 3.56 -13.46
N THR A 179 10.01 4.14 -12.32
CA THR A 179 8.87 3.69 -11.50
C THR A 179 7.56 3.95 -12.23
N ASP A 180 7.39 5.11 -12.86
CA ASP A 180 6.21 5.41 -13.67
C ASP A 180 6.04 4.41 -14.82
N GLN A 181 7.13 4.10 -15.53
CA GLN A 181 7.11 3.07 -16.56
C GLN A 181 6.78 1.68 -15.99
N ALA A 182 7.26 1.34 -14.80
CA ALA A 182 6.95 0.08 -14.14
C ALA A 182 5.47 -0.01 -13.74
N ILE A 183 4.90 1.08 -13.23
CA ILE A 183 3.47 1.20 -12.91
C ILE A 183 2.65 0.94 -14.17
N GLU A 184 2.90 1.71 -15.23
CA GLU A 184 2.15 1.61 -16.47
C GLU A 184 2.19 0.20 -17.07
N LYS A 185 3.40 -0.36 -17.24
CA LYS A 185 3.59 -1.70 -17.82
C LYS A 185 2.98 -2.81 -16.96
N SER A 186 3.14 -2.73 -15.64
CA SER A 186 2.60 -3.77 -14.75
C SER A 186 1.08 -3.75 -14.69
N VAL A 187 0.45 -2.57 -14.68
CA VAL A 187 -1.01 -2.44 -14.74
C VAL A 187 -1.54 -2.89 -16.08
N GLN A 188 -0.90 -2.48 -17.19
CA GLN A 188 -1.29 -2.97 -18.51
C GLN A 188 -1.28 -4.50 -18.55
N THR A 189 -0.17 -5.13 -18.14
CA THR A 189 -0.03 -6.59 -18.11
C THR A 189 -1.07 -7.27 -17.22
N ALA A 190 -1.33 -6.69 -16.02
CA ALA A 190 -2.32 -7.25 -15.10
C ALA A 190 -3.72 -7.23 -15.70
N PHE A 191 -4.11 -6.16 -16.39
CA PHE A 191 -5.42 -6.07 -17.05
C PHE A 191 -5.50 -6.88 -18.34
N ASP A 192 -4.42 -7.02 -19.09
CA ASP A 192 -4.39 -7.92 -20.25
C ASP A 192 -4.65 -9.38 -19.82
N VAL A 193 -4.09 -9.80 -18.68
CA VAL A 193 -4.37 -11.11 -18.08
C VAL A 193 -5.81 -11.18 -17.55
N PHE A 194 -6.25 -10.15 -16.82
CA PHE A 194 -7.60 -10.08 -16.25
C PHE A 194 -8.70 -10.09 -17.33
N ASP A 195 -8.48 -9.43 -18.46
CA ASP A 195 -9.51 -9.29 -19.49
C ASP A 195 -9.55 -10.49 -20.46
N ASN A 196 -8.43 -11.15 -20.68
CA ASN A 196 -8.32 -12.13 -21.79
C ASN A 196 -8.00 -13.55 -21.34
N THR A 197 -7.72 -13.79 -20.05
CA THR A 197 -7.26 -15.11 -19.58
C THR A 197 -8.29 -15.77 -18.67
N PRO A 198 -8.87 -16.93 -19.02
CA PRO A 198 -9.74 -17.68 -18.11
C PRO A 198 -9.01 -18.08 -16.83
N LEU A 199 -9.71 -18.02 -15.69
CA LEU A 199 -9.14 -18.40 -14.38
C LEU A 199 -8.56 -19.81 -14.37
N SER A 200 -9.20 -20.75 -15.08
CA SER A 200 -8.70 -22.13 -15.20
C SER A 200 -7.29 -22.19 -15.77
N ALA A 201 -6.99 -21.41 -16.82
CA ALA A 201 -5.66 -21.36 -17.41
C ALA A 201 -4.60 -20.82 -16.44
N LEU A 202 -4.95 -19.80 -15.63
CA LEU A 202 -4.06 -19.28 -14.60
C LEU A 202 -3.80 -20.30 -13.49
N VAL A 203 -4.84 -21.01 -13.05
CA VAL A 203 -4.73 -22.06 -12.02
C VAL A 203 -3.88 -23.23 -12.52
N ASP A 204 -4.07 -23.64 -13.77
CA ASP A 204 -3.32 -24.74 -14.36
C ASP A 204 -1.83 -24.39 -14.52
N PHE A 205 -1.54 -23.16 -14.94
CA PHE A 205 -0.17 -22.66 -14.98
C PHE A 205 0.47 -22.58 -13.55
N GLY A 206 -0.28 -22.10 -12.58
CA GLY A 206 0.16 -22.08 -11.19
C GLY A 206 0.46 -23.48 -10.63
N LYS A 207 -0.40 -24.46 -10.91
CA LYS A 207 -0.17 -25.86 -10.53
C LYS A 207 1.06 -26.46 -11.22
N PHE A 208 1.26 -26.14 -12.50
CA PHE A 208 2.45 -26.57 -13.25
C PHE A 208 3.73 -26.03 -12.57
N LEU A 209 3.82 -24.73 -12.31
CA LEU A 209 4.97 -24.12 -11.66
C LEU A 209 5.23 -24.70 -10.26
N TRP A 210 4.17 -24.94 -9.50
CA TRP A 210 4.29 -25.57 -8.17
C TRP A 210 4.88 -26.97 -8.28
N LYS A 211 4.37 -27.79 -9.20
CA LYS A 211 4.84 -29.16 -9.41
C LYS A 211 6.31 -29.19 -9.82
N GLU A 212 6.72 -28.34 -10.77
CA GLU A 212 8.11 -28.28 -11.22
C GLU A 212 9.07 -27.80 -10.12
N LYS A 213 8.66 -26.86 -9.29
CA LYS A 213 9.52 -26.31 -8.23
C LYS A 213 9.65 -27.23 -7.02
N PHE A 214 8.64 -28.03 -6.71
CA PHE A 214 8.59 -28.88 -5.53
C PHE A 214 8.66 -30.39 -5.82
N ALA A 215 8.68 -30.82 -7.09
CA ALA A 215 8.92 -32.20 -7.50
C ALA A 215 10.43 -32.56 -7.61
N VAL A 216 11.32 -31.58 -7.36
CA VAL A 216 12.78 -31.74 -7.40
C VAL A 216 13.36 -31.72 -5.97
N SER A 217 12.63 -32.35 -5.01
CA SER A 217 13.15 -32.55 -3.63
C SER A 217 13.06 -34.02 -3.28
#